data_0a81c4d18fb946e85939503ea8b3bd69
#
_entry.id   0a81c4d18fb946e85939503ea8b3bd69
#
_cell.length_a   1.000
_cell.length_b   1.000
_cell.length_c   1.000
_cell.angle_alpha   90.00
_cell.angle_beta   90.00
_cell.angle_gamma   90.00
#
_symmetry.space_group_name_H-M   'P 1'
#
loop_
_entity.id
_entity.type
_entity.pdbx_description
1 polymer ?
#
loop_
_entity_poly.entity_id
_entity_poly.type
_entity_poly.pdbx_seq_one_letter_code
_entity_poly.pdbx_strand_id
1 'polypeptide(L)'
;MKRMLAICMSTALFLTACSQRPVLKIAEQGSFAIGGKVLTDSLGHTYHGDHAYVFYQKPVDARKYPLVFAHGVGQFSKTWETTPDGR
;
A
#
# COMPACT_ATOMS: atom_id res chain seq x y z
N MET A 1 -45.69 2.97 30.01
CA MET A 1 -45.40 2.27 28.75
C MET A 1 -44.79 3.16 27.67
N LYS A 2 -45.25 4.37 27.42
CA LYS A 2 -44.68 5.27 26.39
C LYS A 2 -43.22 5.69 26.66
N ARG A 3 -42.82 5.81 27.92
CA ARG A 3 -41.43 6.18 28.30
C ARG A 3 -40.42 5.03 28.13
N MET A 4 -40.84 3.78 28.27
CA MET A 4 -39.99 2.61 28.05
C MET A 4 -39.70 2.37 26.56
N LEU A 5 -40.63 2.63 25.66
CA LEU A 5 -40.43 2.53 24.23
C LEU A 5 -39.39 3.54 23.70
N ALA A 6 -39.41 4.77 24.25
CA ALA A 6 -38.45 5.80 23.87
C ALA A 6 -36.99 5.44 24.28
N ILE A 7 -36.82 4.78 25.42
CA ILE A 7 -35.50 4.33 25.90
C ILE A 7 -34.96 3.18 25.04
N CYS A 8 -35.84 2.23 24.66
CA CYS A 8 -35.43 1.13 23.76
C CYS A 8 -35.03 1.62 22.36
N MET A 9 -35.71 2.61 21.78
CA MET A 9 -35.33 3.21 20.50
C MET A 9 -34.02 3.97 20.59
N SER A 10 -33.74 4.67 21.69
CA SER A 10 -32.51 5.40 21.91
C SER A 10 -31.29 4.47 22.02
N THR A 11 -31.47 3.32 22.70
CA THR A 11 -30.37 2.32 22.84
C THR A 11 -30.08 1.59 21.54
N ALA A 12 -31.06 1.36 20.68
CA ALA A 12 -30.87 0.75 19.37
C ALA A 12 -30.04 1.63 18.40
N LEU A 13 -30.16 2.96 18.51
CA LEU A 13 -29.36 3.89 17.69
C LEU A 13 -27.89 3.90 18.05
N PHE A 14 -27.53 3.58 19.30
CA PHE A 14 -26.10 3.51 19.71
C PHE A 14 -25.39 2.22 19.25
N LEU A 15 -26.10 1.15 18.97
CA LEU A 15 -25.55 -0.13 18.54
C LEU A 15 -25.15 -0.18 17.05
N THR A 16 -25.60 0.78 16.25
CA THR A 16 -25.28 0.86 14.81
C THR A 16 -24.00 1.65 14.50
N ALA A 17 -23.34 2.22 15.50
CA ALA A 17 -22.12 3.01 15.35
C ALA A 17 -20.82 2.17 15.35
N CYS A 18 -20.86 0.86 15.08
CA CYS A 18 -19.67 0.10 14.72
C CYS A 18 -19.25 0.50 13.30
N SER A 19 -18.47 1.55 13.20
CA SER A 19 -17.79 1.95 11.98
C SER A 19 -16.85 0.83 11.56
N GLN A 20 -17.26 0.01 10.60
CA GLN A 20 -16.36 -0.93 9.96
C GLN A 20 -15.29 -0.11 9.24
N ARG A 21 -14.02 -0.32 9.60
CA ARG A 21 -12.91 0.30 8.88
C ARG A 21 -12.99 -0.14 7.43
N PRO A 22 -12.95 0.79 6.47
CA PRO A 22 -12.98 0.42 5.05
C PRO A 22 -11.78 -0.47 4.72
N VAL A 23 -12.05 -1.59 4.09
CA VAL A 23 -11.01 -2.50 3.60
C VAL A 23 -10.52 -1.98 2.26
N LEU A 24 -9.21 -1.81 2.11
CA LEU A 24 -8.60 -1.47 0.83
C LEU A 24 -8.63 -2.70 -0.09
N LYS A 25 -9.35 -2.57 -1.20
CA LYS A 25 -9.41 -3.59 -2.24
C LYS A 25 -8.36 -3.27 -3.30
N ILE A 26 -7.43 -4.18 -3.52
CA ILE A 26 -6.38 -4.06 -4.53
C ILE A 26 -6.85 -4.73 -5.82
N ALA A 27 -6.89 -3.96 -6.91
CA ALA A 27 -7.23 -4.47 -8.23
C ALA A 27 -6.01 -5.11 -8.91
N GLU A 28 -4.83 -4.54 -8.68
CA GLU A 28 -3.59 -4.95 -9.31
C GLU A 28 -2.42 -4.61 -8.39
N GLN A 29 -1.41 -5.47 -8.36
CA GLN A 29 -0.13 -5.19 -7.70
C GLN A 29 0.98 -5.93 -8.43
N GLY A 30 2.19 -5.41 -8.31
CA GLY A 30 3.35 -6.02 -8.95
C GLY A 30 4.64 -5.28 -8.64
N SER A 31 5.69 -5.71 -9.29
CA SER A 31 6.99 -5.05 -9.22
C SER A 31 7.69 -5.09 -10.58
N PHE A 32 8.54 -4.12 -10.80
CA PHE A 32 9.38 -4.05 -11.99
C PHE A 32 10.67 -3.30 -11.67
N ALA A 33 11.67 -3.48 -12.54
CA ALA A 33 12.87 -2.66 -12.52
C ALA A 33 12.81 -1.63 -13.65
N ILE A 34 13.27 -0.42 -13.38
CA ILE A 34 13.29 0.68 -14.35
C ILE A 34 14.67 1.28 -14.44
N GLY A 35 15.03 1.78 -15.63
CA GLY A 35 16.31 2.41 -15.91
C GLY A 35 17.45 1.41 -15.95
N GLY A 36 18.65 1.92 -15.68
CA GLY A 36 19.86 1.13 -15.62
C GLY A 36 20.50 0.81 -16.94
N LYS A 37 21.60 0.05 -16.88
CA LYS A 37 22.39 -0.37 -18.02
C LYS A 37 22.71 -1.85 -17.91
N VAL A 38 22.73 -2.51 -19.06
CA VAL A 38 23.30 -3.85 -19.19
C VAL A 38 24.64 -3.71 -19.88
N LEU A 39 25.72 -4.09 -19.21
CA LEU A 39 27.07 -4.08 -19.73
C LEU A 39 27.47 -5.52 -20.06
N THR A 40 28.06 -5.73 -21.20
CA THR A 40 28.60 -7.03 -21.60
C THR A 40 30.12 -6.92 -21.72
N ASP A 41 30.86 -7.81 -21.08
CA ASP A 41 32.32 -7.89 -21.21
C ASP A 41 32.73 -8.66 -22.46
N SER A 42 34.02 -8.72 -22.71
CA SER A 42 34.62 -9.40 -23.87
C SER A 42 34.42 -10.93 -23.86
N LEU A 43 34.05 -11.50 -22.70
CA LEU A 43 33.79 -12.94 -22.51
C LEU A 43 32.29 -13.27 -22.63
N GLY A 44 31.43 -12.26 -22.87
CA GLY A 44 30.00 -12.43 -22.99
C GLY A 44 29.23 -12.43 -21.65
N HIS A 45 29.89 -12.11 -20.53
CA HIS A 45 29.17 -11.95 -19.25
C HIS A 45 28.39 -10.64 -19.24
N THR A 46 27.22 -10.66 -18.67
CA THR A 46 26.36 -9.49 -18.54
C THR A 46 26.30 -9.00 -17.09
N TYR A 47 26.41 -7.70 -16.93
CA TYR A 47 26.32 -6.99 -15.65
C TYR A 47 25.16 -6.01 -15.71
N HIS A 48 24.30 -6.04 -14.72
CA HIS A 48 23.13 -5.17 -14.61
C HIS A 48 23.37 -4.14 -13.50
N GLY A 49 23.38 -2.86 -13.84
CA GLY A 49 23.64 -1.78 -12.89
C GLY A 49 22.67 -0.62 -13.03
N ASP A 50 22.59 0.19 -11.99
CA ASP A 50 21.79 1.42 -11.94
C ASP A 50 20.28 1.23 -12.18
N HIS A 51 19.74 0.07 -11.85
CA HIS A 51 18.30 -0.19 -11.90
C HIS A 51 17.62 0.28 -10.64
N ALA A 52 16.45 0.91 -10.78
CA ALA A 52 15.55 1.18 -9.68
C ALA A 52 14.47 0.09 -9.59
N TYR A 53 14.31 -0.51 -8.42
CA TYR A 53 13.22 -1.42 -8.14
C TYR A 53 11.95 -0.63 -7.76
N VAL A 54 10.85 -0.98 -8.37
CA VAL A 54 9.55 -0.38 -8.10
C VAL A 54 8.56 -1.48 -7.71
N PHE A 55 7.90 -1.29 -6.57
CA PHE A 55 6.72 -2.06 -6.18
C PHE A 55 5.50 -1.16 -6.24
N TYR A 56 4.39 -1.64 -6.75
CA TYR A 56 3.17 -0.85 -6.85
C TYR A 56 1.93 -1.63 -6.43
N GLN A 57 0.94 -0.89 -5.95
CA GLN A 57 -0.40 -1.37 -5.67
C GLN A 57 -1.42 -0.40 -6.25
N LYS A 58 -2.37 -0.92 -7.00
CA LYS A 58 -3.45 -0.15 -7.59
C LYS A 58 -4.77 -0.56 -6.94
N PRO A 59 -5.41 0.32 -6.15
CA PRO A 59 -6.71 0.01 -5.58
C PRO A 59 -7.81 -0.01 -6.65
N VAL A 60 -8.93 -0.68 -6.35
CA VAL A 60 -10.10 -0.77 -7.26
C VAL A 60 -10.59 0.61 -7.67
N ASP A 61 -10.71 1.54 -6.71
CA ASP A 61 -11.14 2.91 -6.93
C ASP A 61 -9.95 3.87 -6.92
N ALA A 62 -8.93 3.59 -7.75
CA ALA A 62 -7.71 4.36 -7.81
C ALA A 62 -7.97 5.82 -8.22
N ARG A 63 -7.30 6.76 -7.54
CA ARG A 63 -7.29 8.17 -7.95
C ARG A 63 -6.50 8.32 -9.25
N LYS A 64 -6.71 9.44 -9.94
CA LYS A 64 -6.02 9.77 -11.21
C LYS A 64 -4.50 9.80 -11.06
N TYR A 65 -4.00 10.32 -9.96
CA TYR A 65 -2.57 10.47 -9.70
C TYR A 65 -2.11 9.51 -8.60
N PRO A 66 -1.02 8.76 -8.83
CA PRO A 66 -0.45 7.88 -7.83
C PRO A 66 0.27 8.66 -6.73
N LEU A 67 0.38 8.04 -5.55
CA LEU A 67 1.34 8.43 -4.53
C LEU A 67 2.64 7.68 -4.78
N VAL A 68 3.76 8.40 -4.75
CA VAL A 68 5.10 7.83 -4.93
C VAL A 68 5.88 8.00 -3.64
N PHE A 69 6.46 6.92 -3.15
CA PHE A 69 7.34 6.89 -1.98
C PHE A 69 8.75 6.55 -2.42
N ALA A 70 9.69 7.46 -2.21
CA ALA A 70 11.10 7.23 -2.47
C ALA A 70 11.85 7.11 -1.14
N HIS A 71 12.73 6.14 -1.03
CA HIS A 71 13.60 5.99 0.14
C HIS A 71 14.76 7.00 0.12
N GLY A 72 15.38 7.23 1.28
CA GLY A 72 16.56 8.08 1.42
C GLY A 72 17.87 7.38 1.01
N VAL A 73 18.95 8.15 1.01
CA VAL A 73 20.30 7.63 0.75
C VAL A 73 20.67 6.54 1.78
N GLY A 74 21.18 5.42 1.31
CA GLY A 74 21.56 4.27 2.15
C GLY A 74 20.39 3.45 2.67
N GLN A 75 19.19 3.70 2.18
CA GLN A 75 17.97 2.95 2.51
C GLN A 75 17.44 2.18 1.29
N PHE A 76 16.33 1.50 1.45
CA PHE A 76 15.65 0.79 0.37
C PHE A 76 14.13 0.75 0.61
N SER A 77 13.36 0.25 -0.35
CA SER A 77 11.90 0.33 -0.38
C SER A 77 11.19 -0.23 0.86
N LYS A 78 11.79 -1.20 1.56
CA LYS A 78 11.23 -1.77 2.80
C LYS A 78 10.98 -0.74 3.91
N THR A 79 11.67 0.40 3.88
CA THR A 79 11.41 1.52 4.80
C THR A 79 9.95 1.97 4.79
N TRP A 80 9.28 1.84 3.65
CA TRP A 80 7.89 2.21 3.46
C TRP A 80 6.88 1.06 3.63
N GLU A 81 7.37 -0.17 3.66
CA GLU A 81 6.53 -1.35 3.71
C GLU A 81 6.36 -1.92 5.12
N THR A 82 7.36 -1.73 5.97
CA THR A 82 7.38 -2.30 7.32
C THR A 82 8.27 -1.51 8.26
N THR A 83 8.11 -1.73 9.55
CA THR A 83 9.01 -1.26 10.60
C THR A 83 9.98 -2.40 10.99
N PRO A 84 11.12 -2.10 11.68
CA PRO A 84 12.08 -3.12 12.11
C PRO A 84 11.49 -4.23 12.98
N ASP A 85 10.41 -3.96 13.69
CA ASP A 85 9.68 -4.91 14.52
C ASP A 85 8.54 -5.62 13.77
N GLY A 86 8.44 -5.46 12.45
CA GLY A 86 7.52 -6.20 11.59
C GLY A 86 6.07 -5.73 11.62
N ARG A 87 5.82 -4.49 12.00
CA ARG A 87 4.48 -3.89 11.99
C ARG A 87 4.17 -3.18 10.68
#